data_c96a6dbd1cb772553417b18eb4089ebb
#
_entry.id   c96a6dbd1cb772553417b18eb4089ebb
#
_cell.length_a   1.000
_cell.length_b   1.000
_cell.length_c   1.000
_cell.angle_alpha   90.00
_cell.angle_beta   90.00
_cell.angle_gamma   90.00
#
_symmetry.space_group_name_H-M   'P 1'
#
loop_
_entity.id
_entity.type
_entity.pdbx_description
1 polymer ?
#
loop_
_entity_poly.entity_id
_entity_poly.type
_entity_poly.pdbx_seq_one_letter_code
_entity_poly.pdbx_strand_id
1 'polypeptide(L)'
;MRPFWKKRPPAERPVRPATTEAEVREHAEAVVHAGFLDLADAVEQVTEYFDGDGPPTARVEQIVRAAWAARAVAVGSGSGSDDHARLASAFAALAGDGIVGRMDFTCCQTCGHAEIDDERGPARDERGYTFFHQQDTERIADGRLYLAYGAFDREVAEEEVAGTVVDRLRAEGLTVTWDGETTSRIEVEIGDWRKPLPA
;
A
#
# COMPACT_ATOMS: atom_id res chain seq x y z
N MET A 1 49.00 -19.46 36.93
CA MET A 1 47.77 -20.19 36.58
C MET A 1 46.75 -19.21 36.03
N ARG A 2 46.45 -19.29 34.72
CA ARG A 2 45.44 -18.44 34.06
C ARG A 2 44.10 -19.20 34.03
N PRO A 3 42.96 -18.59 34.40
CA PRO A 3 41.70 -19.29 34.40
C PRO A 3 41.20 -19.55 32.98
N PHE A 4 40.83 -20.78 32.71
CA PHE A 4 40.21 -21.26 31.47
C PHE A 4 38.83 -20.60 31.31
N TRP A 5 38.68 -19.67 30.37
CA TRP A 5 37.38 -19.16 29.98
C TRP A 5 36.65 -20.26 29.20
N LYS A 6 35.71 -20.92 29.85
CA LYS A 6 34.73 -21.77 29.16
C LYS A 6 33.90 -20.90 28.22
N LYS A 7 34.12 -21.02 26.90
CA LYS A 7 33.22 -20.41 25.90
C LYS A 7 31.80 -20.89 26.19
N ARG A 8 30.90 -19.95 26.47
CA ARG A 8 29.46 -20.22 26.52
C ARG A 8 29.04 -20.78 25.15
N PRO A 9 28.29 -21.89 25.09
CA PRO A 9 27.72 -22.33 23.82
C PRO A 9 26.87 -21.21 23.23
N PRO A 10 26.82 -21.04 21.88
CA PRO A 10 25.97 -20.08 21.27
C PRO A 10 24.52 -20.36 21.74
N ALA A 11 23.79 -19.30 22.14
CA ALA A 11 22.40 -19.42 22.48
C ALA A 11 21.67 -19.99 21.25
N GLU A 12 20.97 -21.10 21.42
CA GLU A 12 20.09 -21.65 20.38
C GLU A 12 19.10 -20.55 20.02
N ARG A 13 19.09 -20.17 18.74
CA ARG A 13 18.05 -19.27 18.24
C ARG A 13 16.70 -19.97 18.45
N PRO A 14 15.71 -19.28 19.03
CA PRO A 14 14.37 -19.86 19.14
C PRO A 14 13.92 -20.30 17.75
N VAL A 15 13.54 -21.56 17.63
CA VAL A 15 12.96 -22.11 16.39
C VAL A 15 11.64 -21.36 16.17
N ARG A 16 11.55 -20.59 15.07
CA ARG A 16 10.31 -19.97 14.66
C ARG A 16 9.29 -21.10 14.40
N PRO A 17 8.05 -21.00 14.90
CA PRO A 17 7.05 -21.97 14.51
C PRO A 17 6.86 -21.91 12.99
N ALA A 18 6.69 -23.08 12.36
CA ALA A 18 6.45 -23.15 10.93
C ALA A 18 5.17 -22.35 10.55
N THR A 19 5.22 -21.58 9.49
CA THR A 19 4.07 -20.83 8.97
C THR A 19 2.92 -21.77 8.62
N THR A 20 1.75 -21.44 9.09
CA THR A 20 0.53 -22.21 8.87
C THR A 20 -0.16 -21.81 7.56
N GLU A 21 -0.98 -22.72 6.99
CA GLU A 21 -1.84 -22.38 5.84
C GLU A 21 -2.85 -21.26 6.16
N ALA A 22 -3.20 -21.07 7.43
CA ALA A 22 -4.11 -20.01 7.85
C ALA A 22 -3.43 -18.64 7.71
N GLU A 23 -2.18 -18.50 8.14
CA GLU A 23 -1.39 -17.27 7.98
C GLU A 23 -1.15 -16.94 6.51
N VAL A 24 -0.85 -17.96 5.67
CA VAL A 24 -0.71 -17.77 4.23
C VAL A 24 -2.03 -17.29 3.60
N ARG A 25 -3.17 -17.83 4.03
CA ARG A 25 -4.47 -17.41 3.53
C ARG A 25 -4.80 -15.97 3.92
N GLU A 26 -4.60 -15.61 5.18
CA GLU A 26 -4.82 -14.25 5.67
C GLU A 26 -4.00 -13.22 4.89
N HIS A 27 -2.71 -13.51 4.69
CA HIS A 27 -1.84 -12.65 3.90
C HIS A 27 -2.26 -12.59 2.41
N ALA A 28 -2.59 -13.73 1.80
CA ALA A 28 -3.06 -13.78 0.42
C ALA A 28 -4.37 -13.00 0.23
N GLU A 29 -5.30 -13.07 1.18
CA GLU A 29 -6.54 -12.31 1.17
C GLU A 29 -6.26 -10.80 1.25
N ALA A 30 -5.32 -10.36 2.10
CA ALA A 30 -4.93 -8.95 2.21
C ALA A 30 -4.28 -8.43 0.91
N VAL A 31 -3.33 -9.16 0.35
CA VAL A 31 -2.65 -8.83 -0.92
C VAL A 31 -3.66 -8.70 -2.06
N VAL A 32 -4.54 -9.69 -2.22
CA VAL A 32 -5.55 -9.71 -3.28
C VAL A 32 -6.64 -8.64 -3.06
N HIS A 33 -6.96 -8.31 -1.80
CA HIS A 33 -7.99 -7.32 -1.47
C HIS A 33 -7.68 -5.94 -2.07
N ALA A 34 -6.42 -5.54 -2.07
CA ALA A 34 -5.98 -4.25 -2.60
C ALA A 34 -6.24 -4.10 -4.11
N GLY A 35 -6.11 -5.18 -4.89
CA GLY A 35 -6.48 -5.23 -6.31
C GLY A 35 -5.49 -4.53 -7.24
N PHE A 36 -4.23 -4.33 -6.85
CA PHE A 36 -3.21 -3.69 -7.69
C PHE A 36 -2.34 -4.68 -8.45
N LEU A 37 -2.04 -5.83 -7.86
CA LEU A 37 -1.23 -6.88 -8.49
C LEU A 37 -2.08 -7.72 -9.44
N ASP A 38 -1.48 -8.25 -10.48
CA ASP A 38 -2.08 -9.33 -11.23
C ASP A 38 -1.96 -10.68 -10.49
N LEU A 39 -2.56 -11.72 -11.02
CA LEU A 39 -2.58 -13.02 -10.34
C LEU A 39 -1.19 -13.63 -10.20
N ALA A 40 -0.31 -13.45 -11.19
CA ALA A 40 1.05 -14.00 -11.18
C ALA A 40 1.91 -13.28 -10.14
N ASP A 41 1.86 -11.95 -10.13
CA ASP A 41 2.57 -11.10 -9.18
C ASP A 41 2.07 -11.33 -7.74
N ALA A 42 0.75 -11.51 -7.54
CA ALA A 42 0.19 -11.84 -6.23
C ALA A 42 0.68 -13.20 -5.71
N VAL A 43 0.81 -14.21 -6.59
CA VAL A 43 1.38 -15.53 -6.22
C VAL A 43 2.85 -15.38 -5.85
N GLU A 44 3.62 -14.63 -6.64
CA GLU A 44 5.05 -14.37 -6.38
C GLU A 44 5.24 -13.66 -5.05
N GLN A 45 4.55 -12.55 -4.82
CA GLN A 45 4.66 -11.77 -3.58
C GLN A 45 4.32 -12.60 -2.34
N VAL A 46 3.22 -13.35 -2.36
CA VAL A 46 2.84 -14.20 -1.23
C VAL A 46 3.86 -15.33 -1.01
N THR A 47 4.40 -15.90 -2.08
CA THR A 47 5.42 -16.96 -2.00
C THR A 47 6.71 -16.42 -1.37
N GLU A 48 7.19 -15.25 -1.83
CA GLU A 48 8.40 -14.61 -1.31
C GLU A 48 8.27 -14.17 0.16
N TYR A 49 7.10 -13.69 0.56
CA TYR A 49 6.84 -13.27 1.94
C TYR A 49 7.07 -14.41 2.95
N PHE A 50 6.73 -15.64 2.57
CA PHE A 50 6.88 -16.83 3.42
C PHE A 50 8.11 -17.69 3.05
N ASP A 51 9.09 -17.12 2.32
CA ASP A 51 10.24 -17.86 1.80
C ASP A 51 10.90 -18.78 2.85
N GLY A 52 10.93 -20.06 2.55
CA GLY A 52 11.59 -21.11 3.34
C GLY A 52 10.82 -21.63 4.55
N ASP A 53 9.79 -20.93 5.06
CA ASP A 53 9.07 -21.29 6.29
C ASP A 53 7.59 -21.67 6.05
N GLY A 54 7.11 -21.58 4.80
CA GLY A 54 5.70 -21.76 4.42
C GLY A 54 5.39 -23.15 3.83
N PRO A 55 4.12 -23.37 3.45
CA PRO A 55 3.71 -24.52 2.65
C PRO A 55 4.43 -24.56 1.30
N PRO A 56 4.45 -25.73 0.61
CA PRO A 56 5.02 -25.80 -0.74
C PRO A 56 4.39 -24.78 -1.70
N THR A 57 5.19 -24.18 -2.60
CA THR A 57 4.76 -23.15 -3.56
C THR A 57 3.46 -23.49 -4.29
N ALA A 58 3.28 -24.74 -4.72
CA ALA A 58 2.03 -25.17 -5.36
C ALA A 58 0.80 -25.03 -4.44
N ARG A 59 0.98 -25.11 -3.12
CA ARG A 59 -0.08 -24.91 -2.16
C ARG A 59 -0.37 -23.42 -1.94
N VAL A 60 0.68 -22.58 -1.87
CA VAL A 60 0.54 -21.12 -1.83
C VAL A 60 -0.23 -20.65 -3.06
N GLU A 61 0.14 -21.10 -4.25
CA GLU A 61 -0.57 -20.75 -5.49
C GLU A 61 -2.06 -21.11 -5.44
N GLN A 62 -2.42 -22.29 -4.93
CA GLN A 62 -3.82 -22.68 -4.77
C GLN A 62 -4.59 -21.75 -3.81
N ILE A 63 -3.95 -21.32 -2.73
CA ILE A 63 -4.53 -20.41 -1.74
C ILE A 63 -4.77 -19.04 -2.38
N VAL A 64 -3.76 -18.48 -3.07
CA VAL A 64 -3.89 -17.17 -3.75
C VAL A 64 -4.97 -17.21 -4.83
N ARG A 65 -5.02 -18.26 -5.67
CA ARG A 65 -6.06 -18.41 -6.69
C ARG A 65 -7.47 -18.50 -6.08
N ALA A 66 -7.61 -19.12 -4.91
CA ALA A 66 -8.89 -19.19 -4.21
C ALA A 66 -9.30 -17.80 -3.68
N ALA A 67 -8.37 -17.04 -3.08
CA ALA A 67 -8.60 -15.67 -2.63
C ALA A 67 -8.97 -14.76 -3.81
N TRP A 68 -8.25 -14.89 -4.93
CA TRP A 68 -8.51 -14.15 -6.16
C TRP A 68 -9.94 -14.38 -6.70
N ALA A 69 -10.35 -15.64 -6.79
CA ALA A 69 -11.69 -15.97 -7.27
C ALA A 69 -12.78 -15.42 -6.33
N ALA A 70 -12.58 -15.52 -5.01
CA ALA A 70 -13.49 -14.96 -4.02
C ALA A 70 -13.60 -13.43 -4.14
N ARG A 71 -12.46 -12.76 -4.31
CA ARG A 71 -12.41 -11.29 -4.50
C ARG A 71 -13.10 -10.85 -5.79
N ALA A 72 -12.89 -11.55 -6.90
CA ALA A 72 -13.55 -11.24 -8.18
C ALA A 72 -15.08 -11.28 -8.04
N VAL A 73 -15.61 -12.25 -7.30
CA VAL A 73 -17.07 -12.35 -7.02
C VAL A 73 -17.51 -11.18 -6.13
N ALA A 74 -16.77 -10.86 -5.07
CA ALA A 74 -17.11 -9.79 -4.13
C ALA A 74 -17.15 -8.41 -4.83
N VAL A 75 -16.15 -8.10 -5.66
CA VAL A 75 -16.11 -6.83 -6.44
C VAL A 75 -17.26 -6.76 -7.45
N GLY A 76 -17.56 -7.84 -8.15
CA GLY A 76 -18.63 -7.87 -9.16
C GLY A 76 -20.05 -7.75 -8.58
N SER A 77 -20.25 -7.98 -7.28
CA SER A 77 -21.56 -7.91 -6.64
C SER A 77 -21.93 -6.55 -6.06
N GLY A 78 -20.98 -5.61 -6.00
CA GLY A 78 -21.19 -4.28 -5.45
C GLY A 78 -21.89 -3.32 -6.43
N SER A 79 -22.66 -2.37 -5.90
CA SER A 79 -23.32 -1.31 -6.67
C SER A 79 -23.00 0.07 -6.08
N GLY A 80 -22.94 1.08 -6.92
CA GLY A 80 -22.63 2.47 -6.52
C GLY A 80 -21.12 2.75 -6.43
N SER A 81 -20.79 3.99 -6.04
CA SER A 81 -19.41 4.43 -5.85
C SER A 81 -18.84 3.84 -4.57
N ASP A 82 -17.67 3.29 -4.65
CA ASP A 82 -16.88 2.76 -3.54
C ASP A 82 -15.67 3.67 -3.23
N ASP A 83 -14.93 3.35 -2.17
CA ASP A 83 -13.82 4.20 -1.73
C ASP A 83 -12.64 4.21 -2.71
N HIS A 84 -12.43 3.12 -3.48
CA HIS A 84 -11.44 3.15 -4.57
C HIS A 84 -11.87 4.13 -5.68
N ALA A 85 -13.14 4.10 -6.11
CA ALA A 85 -13.63 5.00 -7.15
C ALA A 85 -13.56 6.47 -6.70
N ARG A 86 -13.90 6.76 -5.43
CA ARG A 86 -13.79 8.09 -4.82
C ARG A 86 -12.34 8.55 -4.74
N LEU A 87 -11.44 7.68 -4.29
CA LEU A 87 -10.01 7.97 -4.23
C LEU A 87 -9.44 8.25 -5.64
N ALA A 88 -9.81 7.43 -6.63
CA ALA A 88 -9.38 7.61 -8.01
C ALA A 88 -9.88 8.95 -8.59
N SER A 89 -11.12 9.35 -8.28
CA SER A 89 -11.68 10.66 -8.67
C SER A 89 -10.91 11.81 -8.02
N ALA A 90 -10.63 11.72 -6.72
CA ALA A 90 -9.84 12.73 -6.00
C ALA A 90 -8.44 12.87 -6.62
N PHE A 91 -7.74 11.76 -6.87
CA PHE A 91 -6.40 11.75 -7.46
C PHE A 91 -6.40 12.32 -8.89
N ALA A 92 -7.43 12.03 -9.69
CA ALA A 92 -7.58 12.62 -11.03
C ALA A 92 -7.78 14.14 -10.96
N ALA A 93 -8.54 14.64 -9.98
CA ALA A 93 -8.77 16.07 -9.79
C ALA A 93 -7.52 16.84 -9.38
N LEU A 94 -6.55 16.21 -8.69
CA LEU A 94 -5.30 16.83 -8.25
C LEU A 94 -4.44 17.33 -9.40
N ALA A 95 -4.54 16.73 -10.59
CA ALA A 95 -3.84 17.20 -11.78
C ALA A 95 -4.23 18.65 -12.13
N GLY A 96 -5.51 19.02 -11.93
CA GLY A 96 -5.99 20.40 -12.13
C GLY A 96 -5.45 21.40 -11.10
N ASP A 97 -4.95 20.92 -9.97
CA ASP A 97 -4.33 21.73 -8.91
C ASP A 97 -2.78 21.76 -9.03
N GLY A 98 -2.23 21.17 -10.09
CA GLY A 98 -0.79 21.03 -10.28
C GLY A 98 -0.15 20.08 -9.27
N ILE A 99 -0.84 19.01 -8.88
CA ILE A 99 -0.34 17.99 -7.95
C ILE A 99 -0.31 16.64 -8.66
N VAL A 100 0.85 15.98 -8.67
CA VAL A 100 1.04 14.62 -9.15
C VAL A 100 0.46 13.65 -8.14
N GLY A 101 -0.56 12.87 -8.52
CA GLY A 101 -1.14 11.82 -7.70
C GLY A 101 -0.76 10.44 -8.22
N ARG A 102 -0.23 9.55 -7.38
CA ARG A 102 0.08 8.16 -7.74
C ARG A 102 -0.42 7.17 -6.72
N MET A 103 -1.10 6.14 -7.18
CA MET A 103 -1.62 5.04 -6.37
C MET A 103 -0.69 3.84 -6.51
N ASP A 104 -0.44 3.12 -5.42
CA ASP A 104 0.41 1.92 -5.39
C ASP A 104 1.79 2.16 -6.02
N PHE A 105 2.36 3.31 -5.70
CA PHE A 105 3.58 3.82 -6.33
C PHE A 105 4.81 3.35 -5.59
N THR A 106 5.69 2.60 -6.27
CA THR A 106 6.94 2.04 -5.73
C THR A 106 6.76 1.09 -4.53
N CYS A 107 7.85 0.48 -4.08
CA CYS A 107 7.82 -0.50 -3.00
C CYS A 107 7.62 0.11 -1.60
N CYS A 108 8.11 1.34 -1.38
CA CYS A 108 8.10 1.99 -0.06
C CYS A 108 8.15 3.52 -0.16
N GLN A 109 7.90 4.19 0.96
CA GLN A 109 7.87 5.65 1.03
C GLN A 109 9.17 6.31 0.56
N THR A 110 10.33 5.76 0.93
CA THR A 110 11.65 6.32 0.54
C THR A 110 11.84 6.28 -0.97
N CYS A 111 11.51 5.15 -1.63
CA CYS A 111 11.56 5.04 -3.07
C CYS A 111 10.56 6.00 -3.73
N GLY A 112 9.33 6.09 -3.19
CA GLY A 112 8.32 7.00 -3.70
C GLY A 112 8.78 8.46 -3.70
N HIS A 113 9.35 8.95 -2.61
CA HIS A 113 9.92 10.31 -2.58
C HIS A 113 11.11 10.50 -3.54
N ALA A 114 11.90 9.47 -3.79
CA ALA A 114 13.05 9.55 -4.70
C ALA A 114 12.65 9.54 -6.17
N GLU A 115 11.56 8.86 -6.54
CA GLU A 115 11.18 8.58 -7.92
C GLU A 115 10.02 9.45 -8.42
N ILE A 116 9.25 10.09 -7.51
CA ILE A 116 8.03 10.83 -7.89
C ILE A 116 8.30 12.02 -8.83
N ASP A 117 9.52 12.58 -8.84
CA ASP A 117 9.88 13.67 -9.74
C ASP A 117 9.88 13.23 -11.22
N ASP A 118 10.09 11.94 -11.50
CA ASP A 118 10.04 11.37 -12.85
C ASP A 118 8.58 11.23 -13.37
N GLU A 119 7.61 11.34 -12.49
CA GLU A 119 6.19 11.27 -12.81
C GLU A 119 5.57 12.62 -13.20
N ARG A 120 6.35 13.69 -13.19
CA ARG A 120 5.93 15.02 -13.63
C ARG A 120 5.69 15.05 -15.13
N GLY A 121 4.73 15.86 -15.54
CA GLY A 121 4.48 16.14 -16.96
C GLY A 121 5.68 16.78 -17.67
N PRO A 122 5.68 16.84 -19.00
CA PRO A 122 6.81 17.36 -19.77
C PRO A 122 7.10 18.86 -19.50
N ALA A 123 6.12 19.63 -19.03
CA ALA A 123 6.28 21.02 -18.65
C ALA A 123 6.95 21.18 -17.27
N ARG A 124 6.88 20.17 -16.42
CA ARG A 124 7.39 20.13 -15.04
C ARG A 124 6.92 21.33 -14.22
N ASP A 125 5.64 21.72 -14.41
CA ASP A 125 4.98 22.87 -13.77
C ASP A 125 4.12 22.46 -12.55
N GLU A 126 4.11 21.16 -12.23
CA GLU A 126 3.45 20.70 -11.03
C GLU A 126 4.17 21.19 -9.78
N ARG A 127 3.37 21.67 -8.81
CA ARG A 127 3.86 22.28 -7.57
C ARG A 127 4.12 21.27 -6.45
N GLY A 128 3.48 20.08 -6.50
CA GLY A 128 3.60 19.09 -5.47
C GLY A 128 3.10 17.71 -5.89
N TYR A 129 3.12 16.79 -4.95
CA TYR A 129 2.75 15.39 -5.18
C TYR A 129 2.08 14.76 -3.96
N THR A 130 1.35 13.68 -4.20
CA THR A 130 0.89 12.73 -3.20
C THR A 130 0.91 11.32 -3.76
N PHE A 131 1.20 10.35 -2.91
CA PHE A 131 1.15 8.93 -3.28
C PHE A 131 0.91 8.06 -2.06
N PHE A 132 0.52 6.81 -2.30
CA PHE A 132 0.69 5.69 -1.38
C PHE A 132 1.45 4.58 -2.10
N HIS A 133 2.18 3.78 -1.34
CA HIS A 133 3.09 2.76 -1.86
C HIS A 133 2.59 1.33 -1.55
N GLN A 134 3.23 0.32 -2.12
CA GLN A 134 2.81 -1.08 -2.00
C GLN A 134 2.62 -1.55 -0.55
N GLN A 135 3.50 -1.14 0.38
CA GLN A 135 3.33 -1.49 1.79
C GLN A 135 2.10 -0.84 2.46
N ASP A 136 1.56 0.24 1.88
CA ASP A 136 0.32 0.86 2.37
C ASP A 136 -0.92 0.13 1.86
N THR A 137 -0.84 -0.50 0.68
CA THR A 137 -1.98 -1.23 0.10
C THR A 137 -2.42 -2.40 0.96
N GLU A 138 -1.51 -3.04 1.69
CA GLU A 138 -1.82 -4.13 2.63
C GLU A 138 -2.76 -3.66 3.76
N ARG A 139 -2.67 -2.37 4.16
CA ARG A 139 -3.50 -1.77 5.21
C ARG A 139 -4.92 -1.44 4.78
N ILE A 140 -5.20 -1.49 3.47
CA ILE A 140 -6.57 -1.32 2.94
C ILE A 140 -7.50 -2.39 3.52
N ALA A 141 -7.01 -3.61 3.71
CA ALA A 141 -7.77 -4.69 4.35
C ALA A 141 -8.10 -4.38 5.83
N ASP A 142 -7.27 -3.57 6.49
CA ASP A 142 -7.47 -3.10 7.87
C ASP A 142 -8.35 -1.83 7.94
N GLY A 143 -8.88 -1.37 6.83
CA GLY A 143 -9.73 -0.19 6.75
C GLY A 143 -8.99 1.15 6.77
N ARG A 144 -7.70 1.19 6.40
CA ARG A 144 -6.87 2.39 6.43
C ARG A 144 -5.94 2.50 5.23
N LEU A 145 -5.69 3.74 4.82
CA LEU A 145 -4.70 4.06 3.80
C LEU A 145 -3.94 5.32 4.21
N TYR A 146 -2.62 5.31 4.05
CA TYR A 146 -1.77 6.44 4.39
C TYR A 146 -1.15 7.04 3.14
N LEU A 147 -1.34 8.35 2.94
CA LEU A 147 -0.77 9.07 1.82
C LEU A 147 0.46 9.85 2.26
N ALA A 148 1.55 9.70 1.50
CA ALA A 148 2.70 10.58 1.54
C ALA A 148 2.45 11.77 0.61
N TYR A 149 3.06 12.90 0.89
CA TYR A 149 2.96 14.11 0.08
C TYR A 149 4.26 14.93 0.17
N GLY A 150 4.37 15.94 -0.67
CA GLY A 150 5.46 16.89 -0.64
C GLY A 150 5.35 17.92 -1.74
N ALA A 151 6.22 18.92 -1.70
CA ALA A 151 6.35 19.94 -2.71
C ALA A 151 7.56 19.66 -3.62
N PHE A 152 7.46 19.98 -4.92
CA PHE A 152 8.60 19.88 -5.83
C PHE A 152 9.54 21.09 -5.69
N ASP A 153 9.00 22.25 -5.34
CA ASP A 153 9.77 23.47 -5.14
C ASP A 153 9.74 23.91 -3.68
N ARG A 154 10.87 24.46 -3.19
CA ARG A 154 11.01 24.97 -1.81
C ARG A 154 10.18 26.22 -1.52
N GLU A 155 9.67 26.87 -2.55
CA GLU A 155 8.81 28.06 -2.43
C GLU A 155 7.35 27.67 -2.16
N VAL A 156 6.99 26.40 -2.35
CA VAL A 156 5.66 25.84 -2.08
C VAL A 156 5.68 25.18 -0.71
N ALA A 157 4.77 25.58 0.16
CA ALA A 157 4.63 24.96 1.48
C ALA A 157 4.02 23.55 1.35
N GLU A 158 4.64 22.56 1.97
CA GLU A 158 4.14 21.17 1.93
C GLU A 158 2.76 21.06 2.56
N GLU A 159 2.46 21.87 3.58
CA GLU A 159 1.15 21.95 4.23
C GLU A 159 0.06 22.43 3.26
N GLU A 160 0.40 23.30 2.31
CA GLU A 160 -0.53 23.77 1.29
C GLU A 160 -0.86 22.65 0.29
N VAL A 161 0.15 21.86 -0.10
CA VAL A 161 -0.05 20.68 -0.93
C VAL A 161 -0.94 19.67 -0.20
N ALA A 162 -0.61 19.32 1.05
CA ALA A 162 -1.38 18.39 1.85
C ALA A 162 -2.82 18.86 2.07
N GLY A 163 -3.02 20.14 2.37
CA GLY A 163 -4.35 20.75 2.53
C GLY A 163 -5.21 20.58 1.26
N THR A 164 -4.61 20.81 0.08
CA THR A 164 -5.29 20.60 -1.20
C THR A 164 -5.67 19.13 -1.40
N VAL A 165 -4.76 18.20 -1.08
CA VAL A 165 -5.03 16.75 -1.14
C VAL A 165 -6.20 16.37 -0.23
N VAL A 166 -6.18 16.82 1.03
CA VAL A 166 -7.25 16.58 2.02
C VAL A 166 -8.59 17.11 1.52
N ASP A 167 -8.61 18.31 0.95
CA ASP A 167 -9.85 18.92 0.43
C ASP A 167 -10.43 18.13 -0.75
N ARG A 168 -9.58 17.63 -1.67
CA ARG A 168 -10.02 16.79 -2.78
C ARG A 168 -10.59 15.45 -2.31
N LEU A 169 -9.93 14.81 -1.35
CA LEU A 169 -10.41 13.56 -0.76
C LEU A 169 -11.78 13.73 -0.08
N ARG A 170 -11.92 14.79 0.72
CA ARG A 170 -13.19 15.11 1.41
C ARG A 170 -14.30 15.50 0.44
N ALA A 171 -13.98 16.19 -0.65
CA ALA A 171 -14.95 16.54 -1.70
C ALA A 171 -15.57 15.30 -2.36
N GLU A 172 -14.81 14.20 -2.46
CA GLU A 172 -15.30 12.91 -2.94
C GLU A 172 -16.01 12.08 -1.85
N GLY A 173 -16.13 12.61 -0.62
CA GLY A 173 -16.85 11.97 0.49
C GLY A 173 -16.03 10.94 1.24
N LEU A 174 -14.69 10.98 1.15
CA LEU A 174 -13.82 10.16 1.98
C LEU A 174 -13.64 10.78 3.37
N THR A 175 -13.52 9.93 4.38
CA THR A 175 -13.17 10.32 5.75
C THR A 175 -11.66 10.43 5.85
N VAL A 176 -11.17 11.63 6.20
CA VAL A 176 -9.73 11.94 6.20
C VAL A 176 -9.31 12.57 7.51
N THR A 177 -8.25 12.03 8.10
CA THR A 177 -7.56 12.56 9.29
C THR A 177 -6.18 13.07 8.91
N TRP A 178 -5.89 14.32 9.26
CA TRP A 178 -4.58 14.94 9.15
C TRP A 178 -4.48 16.07 10.16
N ASP A 179 -3.39 16.17 10.89
CA ASP A 179 -3.17 17.13 11.98
C ASP A 179 -2.62 18.48 11.51
N GLY A 180 -2.31 18.63 10.23
CA GLY A 180 -1.73 19.85 9.66
C GLY A 180 -0.22 19.93 9.71
N GLU A 181 0.45 18.90 10.23
CA GLU A 181 1.91 18.88 10.39
C GLU A 181 2.59 18.11 9.25
N THR A 182 3.70 18.65 8.71
CA THR A 182 4.46 18.00 7.61
C THR A 182 5.13 16.70 8.01
N THR A 183 5.27 16.44 9.30
CA THR A 183 5.80 15.18 9.83
C THR A 183 4.79 14.05 9.85
N SER A 184 3.52 14.36 9.58
CA SER A 184 2.41 13.41 9.61
C SER A 184 1.93 13.08 8.19
N ARG A 185 1.55 11.83 7.97
CA ARG A 185 0.91 11.41 6.73
C ARG A 185 -0.60 11.66 6.79
N ILE A 186 -1.22 11.79 5.63
CA ILE A 186 -2.68 11.87 5.53
C ILE A 186 -3.25 10.45 5.68
N GLU A 187 -4.13 10.24 6.65
CA GLU A 187 -4.85 8.97 6.85
C GLU A 187 -6.23 9.07 6.20
N VAL A 188 -6.58 8.06 5.40
CA VAL A 188 -7.90 7.88 4.79
C VAL A 188 -8.53 6.63 5.36
N GLU A 189 -9.75 6.74 5.91
CA GLU A 189 -10.54 5.59 6.33
C GLU A 189 -11.12 4.89 5.09
N ILE A 190 -10.98 3.57 5.05
CA ILE A 190 -11.46 2.72 3.96
C ILE A 190 -12.56 1.80 4.52
N GLY A 191 -13.78 1.95 4.05
CA GLY A 191 -14.93 1.14 4.46
C GLY A 191 -15.42 0.19 3.37
N ASP A 192 -15.44 0.64 2.13
CA ASP A 192 -15.93 -0.12 0.97
C ASP A 192 -14.94 -0.03 -0.19
N TRP A 193 -13.99 -0.94 -0.23
CA TRP A 193 -12.95 -0.97 -1.26
C TRP A 193 -13.26 -2.02 -2.32
N ARG A 194 -13.58 -1.59 -3.55
CA ARG A 194 -13.98 -2.50 -4.65
C ARG A 194 -13.17 -2.27 -5.93
N LYS A 195 -11.87 -1.95 -5.78
CA LYS A 195 -10.99 -1.89 -6.94
C LYS A 195 -11.08 -3.19 -7.75
N PRO A 196 -11.40 -3.13 -9.07
CA PRO A 196 -11.38 -4.29 -9.94
C PRO A 196 -9.99 -4.94 -9.96
N LEU A 197 -9.97 -6.28 -9.97
CA LEU A 197 -8.73 -7.01 -10.16
C LEU A 197 -8.20 -6.78 -11.59
N PRO A 198 -6.87 -6.69 -11.78
CA PRO A 198 -6.28 -6.67 -13.11
C PRO A 198 -6.66 -7.91 -13.94
N ALA A 199 -6.69 -7.74 -15.27
CA ALA A 199 -7.06 -8.81 -16.20
C ALA A 199 -5.96 -9.82 -16.41
#